data_da36709f057156775354bf64687eef43
#
_entry.id   da36709f057156775354bf64687eef43
#
_cell.length_a   1.000
_cell.length_b   1.000
_cell.length_c   1.000
_cell.angle_alpha   90.00
_cell.angle_beta   90.00
_cell.angle_gamma   90.00
#
_symmetry.space_group_name_H-M   'P 1'
#
loop_
_entity.id
_entity.type
_entity.pdbx_description
1 polymer ?
#
loop_
_entity_poly.entity_id
_entity_poly.type
_entity_poly.pdbx_seq_one_letter_code
_entity_poly.pdbx_strand_id
1 'polypeptide(L)'
;MLKKNEIYRTAVSGFTSEGLGVCRVDGCAVFVPNAAPDEEYDLRITHVGRHAAYGRIERILTVSPDRCTRLCPDAKRCGGCDFWHLRYPAECRIKAQRVTDALNRIGGQNLPLVALTPAPACEGYRNKAQFPVAMGKTGIEAGFFEKGTHNVVPVEHCRIQPACAEQARSAVLRYARRWSVPAYDETARTGLLRHIYVRHAEATEQVLVCLVVNGERLPHEDDLVDTLRKAVPGLRSVVLNTNTRSGNAVLGETMRTLWGDDAIEDILCGLRFRISPRSFYQVNRTQAERLYGKALAAAGLTGTETVLDLYCGTGTITLCLARQAKRAIGVELVEAAIRDAQENARRNGIGNAEFFCADAGQAAQRLCAAGETPDVIVVDPPRKGLSADVIEAMVRMAPQRIVYVSCDPATLARDVRSLTQQGYALTHAEAVDLFPRCAHVETVCRLERVK
;
A
#
# COMPACT_ATOMS: atom_id res chain seq x y z
N MET A 1 -25.58 -21.97 -20.26
CA MET A 1 -25.79 -20.87 -19.23
C MET A 1 -25.39 -21.42 -17.87
N LEU A 2 -24.50 -20.74 -17.18
CA LEU A 2 -23.97 -21.18 -15.88
C LEU A 2 -25.08 -21.29 -14.83
N LYS A 3 -25.04 -22.34 -14.00
CA LYS A 3 -25.97 -22.53 -12.89
C LYS A 3 -25.22 -22.63 -11.57
N LYS A 4 -25.77 -22.01 -10.52
CA LYS A 4 -25.25 -22.09 -9.16
C LYS A 4 -25.24 -23.56 -8.69
N ASN A 5 -24.17 -23.94 -7.99
CA ASN A 5 -23.88 -25.28 -7.44
C ASN A 5 -23.51 -26.36 -8.49
N GLU A 6 -23.60 -26.10 -9.78
CA GLU A 6 -23.07 -27.02 -10.80
C GLU A 6 -21.55 -26.99 -10.87
N ILE A 7 -20.96 -28.07 -11.33
CA ILE A 7 -19.51 -28.25 -11.49
C ILE A 7 -19.17 -28.20 -12.98
N TYR A 8 -18.14 -27.40 -13.30
CA TYR A 8 -17.63 -27.26 -14.67
C TYR A 8 -16.14 -27.50 -14.71
N ARG A 9 -15.67 -28.19 -15.73
CA ARG A 9 -14.24 -28.33 -15.97
C ARG A 9 -13.71 -27.13 -16.73
N THR A 10 -12.65 -26.52 -16.23
CA THR A 10 -12.06 -25.32 -16.80
C THR A 10 -10.62 -25.10 -16.37
N ALA A 11 -9.87 -24.28 -17.10
CA ALA A 11 -8.49 -23.90 -16.80
C ALA A 11 -8.37 -22.40 -16.48
N VAL A 12 -7.29 -22.04 -15.79
CA VAL A 12 -6.95 -20.63 -15.49
C VAL A 12 -6.41 -19.97 -16.75
N SER A 13 -6.98 -18.81 -17.10
CA SER A 13 -6.57 -17.99 -18.26
C SER A 13 -5.91 -16.67 -17.88
N GLY A 14 -5.90 -16.30 -16.59
CA GLY A 14 -5.34 -15.04 -16.09
C GLY A 14 -5.70 -14.77 -14.64
N PHE A 15 -5.42 -13.54 -14.15
CA PHE A 15 -5.67 -13.12 -12.78
C PHE A 15 -6.27 -11.71 -12.72
N THR A 16 -7.17 -11.49 -11.75
CA THR A 16 -7.77 -10.17 -11.49
C THR A 16 -6.84 -9.28 -10.70
N SER A 17 -7.22 -7.99 -10.53
CA SER A 17 -6.55 -7.04 -9.62
C SER A 17 -6.54 -7.48 -8.16
N GLU A 18 -7.48 -8.33 -7.76
CA GLU A 18 -7.62 -8.87 -6.42
C GLU A 18 -6.95 -10.24 -6.22
N GLY A 19 -6.19 -10.71 -7.23
CA GLY A 19 -5.48 -11.98 -7.17
C GLY A 19 -6.36 -13.21 -7.37
N LEU A 20 -7.63 -13.05 -7.81
CA LEU A 20 -8.47 -14.17 -8.19
C LEU A 20 -8.06 -14.70 -9.56
N GLY A 21 -8.03 -16.03 -9.72
CA GLY A 21 -7.88 -16.63 -11.04
C GLY A 21 -9.10 -16.33 -11.93
N VAL A 22 -8.86 -16.13 -13.20
CA VAL A 22 -9.90 -15.98 -14.22
C VAL A 22 -9.99 -17.27 -15.01
N CYS A 23 -11.13 -17.93 -14.92
CA CYS A 23 -11.49 -19.06 -15.77
C CYS A 23 -12.59 -18.66 -16.75
N ARG A 24 -12.80 -19.45 -17.79
CA ARG A 24 -13.91 -19.25 -18.74
C ARG A 24 -14.73 -20.51 -18.89
N VAL A 25 -16.04 -20.36 -18.73
CA VAL A 25 -17.02 -21.43 -18.91
C VAL A 25 -18.16 -20.88 -19.76
N ASP A 26 -18.46 -21.52 -20.89
CA ASP A 26 -19.46 -21.06 -21.87
C ASP A 26 -19.31 -19.57 -22.25
N GLY A 27 -18.06 -19.08 -22.39
CA GLY A 27 -17.77 -17.69 -22.70
C GLY A 27 -17.87 -16.72 -21.52
N CYS A 28 -18.44 -17.16 -20.39
CA CYS A 28 -18.56 -16.35 -19.16
C CYS A 28 -17.26 -16.39 -18.33
N ALA A 29 -16.82 -15.24 -17.81
CA ALA A 29 -15.71 -15.19 -16.88
C ALA A 29 -16.15 -15.69 -15.49
N VAL A 30 -15.34 -16.56 -14.91
CA VAL A 30 -15.54 -17.10 -13.56
C VAL A 30 -14.32 -16.77 -12.70
N PHE A 31 -14.51 -16.05 -11.60
CA PHE A 31 -13.46 -15.65 -10.69
C PHE A 31 -13.28 -16.68 -9.57
N VAL A 32 -12.04 -17.11 -9.37
CA VAL A 32 -11.70 -18.28 -8.54
C VAL A 32 -10.60 -17.91 -7.53
N PRO A 33 -10.88 -17.95 -6.24
CA PRO A 33 -9.85 -17.76 -5.23
C PRO A 33 -8.87 -18.94 -5.18
N ASN A 34 -7.63 -18.67 -4.78
CA ASN A 34 -6.56 -19.67 -4.64
C ASN A 34 -6.22 -20.46 -5.92
N ALA A 35 -6.48 -19.89 -7.08
CA ALA A 35 -6.10 -20.48 -8.37
C ALA A 35 -4.59 -20.32 -8.61
N ALA A 36 -3.99 -21.29 -9.33
CA ALA A 36 -2.60 -21.20 -9.77
C ALA A 36 -2.51 -21.23 -11.30
N PRO A 37 -1.44 -20.65 -11.91
CA PRO A 37 -1.21 -20.74 -13.35
C PRO A 37 -1.15 -22.20 -13.81
N ASP A 38 -1.59 -22.46 -15.03
CA ASP A 38 -1.49 -23.77 -15.68
C ASP A 38 -2.26 -24.90 -14.97
N GLU A 39 -3.22 -24.57 -14.11
CA GLU A 39 -4.09 -25.55 -13.48
C GLU A 39 -5.43 -25.71 -14.18
N GLU A 40 -5.90 -26.95 -14.18
CA GLU A 40 -7.23 -27.33 -14.62
C GLU A 40 -8.04 -27.82 -13.42
N TYR A 41 -9.32 -27.44 -13.36
CA TYR A 41 -10.18 -27.68 -12.21
C TYR A 41 -11.52 -28.31 -12.58
N ASP A 42 -12.07 -29.13 -11.68
CA ASP A 42 -13.49 -29.21 -11.47
C ASP A 42 -13.90 -28.05 -10.55
N LEU A 43 -14.63 -27.09 -11.11
CA LEU A 43 -14.96 -25.82 -10.47
C LEU A 43 -16.45 -25.75 -10.13
N ARG A 44 -16.81 -25.61 -8.87
CA ARG A 44 -18.20 -25.41 -8.44
C ARG A 44 -18.56 -23.94 -8.48
N ILE A 45 -19.64 -23.59 -9.20
CA ILE A 45 -20.16 -22.21 -9.24
C ILE A 45 -20.82 -21.87 -7.90
N THR A 46 -20.39 -20.81 -7.25
CA THR A 46 -20.92 -20.33 -5.96
C THR A 46 -21.91 -19.18 -6.13
N HIS A 47 -21.69 -18.34 -7.16
CA HIS A 47 -22.56 -17.19 -7.47
C HIS A 47 -22.52 -16.92 -8.96
N VAL A 48 -23.67 -16.54 -9.53
CA VAL A 48 -23.79 -16.07 -10.92
C VAL A 48 -24.28 -14.64 -10.89
N GLY A 49 -23.43 -13.71 -11.30
CA GLY A 49 -23.75 -12.28 -11.44
C GLY A 49 -24.10 -11.93 -12.90
N ARG A 50 -24.41 -10.66 -13.14
CA ARG A 50 -24.80 -10.17 -14.48
C ARG A 50 -23.69 -10.25 -15.53
N HIS A 51 -22.44 -10.01 -15.14
CA HIS A 51 -21.29 -9.92 -16.05
C HIS A 51 -20.21 -10.97 -15.80
N ALA A 52 -20.22 -11.61 -14.64
CA ALA A 52 -19.27 -12.63 -14.25
C ALA A 52 -19.86 -13.55 -13.19
N ALA A 53 -19.26 -14.73 -13.04
CA ALA A 53 -19.60 -15.65 -11.99
C ALA A 53 -18.42 -15.81 -11.01
N TYR A 54 -18.69 -16.42 -9.85
CA TYR A 54 -17.69 -16.80 -8.87
C TYR A 54 -17.74 -18.30 -8.65
N GLY A 55 -16.58 -18.90 -8.51
CA GLY A 55 -16.46 -20.32 -8.29
C GLY A 55 -15.46 -20.66 -7.19
N ARG A 56 -15.55 -21.87 -6.67
CA ARG A 56 -14.54 -22.44 -5.79
C ARG A 56 -13.98 -23.73 -6.41
N ILE A 57 -12.72 -23.97 -6.18
CA ILE A 57 -12.06 -25.21 -6.60
C ILE A 57 -12.66 -26.36 -5.80
N GLU A 58 -13.28 -27.33 -6.48
CA GLU A 58 -13.76 -28.58 -5.89
C GLU A 58 -12.65 -29.63 -5.96
N ARG A 59 -11.98 -29.74 -7.11
CA ARG A 59 -10.86 -30.65 -7.34
C ARG A 59 -9.87 -30.02 -8.33
N ILE A 60 -8.57 -30.16 -8.03
CA ILE A 60 -7.49 -29.82 -8.97
C ILE A 60 -7.24 -31.07 -9.82
N LEU A 61 -7.38 -30.93 -11.13
CA LEU A 61 -7.17 -32.02 -12.10
C LEU A 61 -5.71 -32.07 -12.56
N THR A 62 -5.13 -30.90 -12.80
CA THR A 62 -3.72 -30.73 -13.14
C THR A 62 -3.10 -29.79 -12.13
N VAL A 63 -2.09 -30.24 -11.40
CA VAL A 63 -1.41 -29.43 -10.38
C VAL A 63 -0.31 -28.62 -11.03
N SER A 64 -0.31 -27.30 -10.80
CA SER A 64 0.75 -26.40 -11.25
C SER A 64 2.08 -26.68 -10.52
N PRO A 65 3.22 -26.65 -11.22
CA PRO A 65 4.54 -26.67 -10.58
C PRO A 65 4.79 -25.43 -9.70
N ASP A 66 4.02 -24.36 -9.91
CA ASP A 66 4.07 -23.12 -9.16
C ASP A 66 3.25 -23.14 -7.87
N ARG A 67 2.44 -24.17 -7.65
CA ARG A 67 1.70 -24.33 -6.41
C ARG A 67 2.64 -24.65 -5.24
N CYS A 68 2.42 -23.97 -4.12
CA CYS A 68 3.23 -24.12 -2.92
C CYS A 68 2.40 -24.77 -1.81
N THR A 69 3.01 -25.73 -1.07
CA THR A 69 2.38 -26.38 0.07
C THR A 69 2.62 -25.63 1.38
N ARG A 70 3.61 -24.74 1.44
CA ARG A 70 3.89 -23.89 2.60
C ARG A 70 2.93 -22.70 2.66
N LEU A 71 1.73 -22.95 3.13
CA LEU A 71 0.73 -21.92 3.34
C LEU A 71 0.95 -21.20 4.67
N CYS A 72 0.59 -19.89 4.73
CA CYS A 72 0.34 -19.24 6.01
C CYS A 72 -0.85 -19.97 6.69
N PRO A 73 -0.76 -20.32 7.98
CA PRO A 73 -1.85 -21.05 8.66
C PRO A 73 -3.20 -20.34 8.55
N ASP A 74 -3.18 -19.01 8.59
CA ASP A 74 -4.37 -18.17 8.58
C ASP A 74 -4.85 -17.77 7.17
N ALA A 75 -4.13 -18.15 6.12
CA ALA A 75 -4.41 -17.73 4.73
C ALA A 75 -5.82 -18.07 4.22
N LYS A 76 -6.49 -19.06 4.81
CA LYS A 76 -7.87 -19.43 4.42
C LYS A 76 -8.92 -18.43 4.92
N ARG A 77 -8.64 -17.71 5.99
CA ARG A 77 -9.58 -16.81 6.66
C ARG A 77 -9.12 -15.35 6.65
N CYS A 78 -7.84 -15.13 6.93
CA CYS A 78 -7.24 -13.80 6.98
C CYS A 78 -7.27 -13.13 5.60
N GLY A 79 -7.78 -11.88 5.55
CA GLY A 79 -7.87 -11.08 4.34
C GLY A 79 -6.59 -10.32 3.95
N GLY A 80 -5.48 -10.55 4.66
CA GLY A 80 -4.26 -9.76 4.49
C GLY A 80 -3.37 -10.14 3.29
N CYS A 81 -3.53 -11.34 2.73
CA CYS A 81 -2.68 -11.86 1.66
C CYS A 81 -3.47 -12.69 0.65
N ASP A 82 -2.99 -12.74 -0.60
CA ASP A 82 -3.69 -13.40 -1.71
C ASP A 82 -2.91 -14.61 -2.28
N PHE A 83 -1.57 -14.66 -2.17
CA PHE A 83 -0.73 -15.57 -2.96
C PHE A 83 0.14 -16.55 -2.15
N TRP A 84 -0.20 -16.86 -0.89
CA TRP A 84 0.53 -17.86 -0.11
C TRP A 84 0.53 -19.27 -0.72
N HIS A 85 -0.40 -19.57 -1.60
CA HIS A 85 -0.52 -20.84 -2.31
C HIS A 85 0.38 -20.94 -3.55
N LEU A 86 1.13 -19.88 -3.88
CA LEU A 86 2.02 -19.80 -5.04
C LEU A 86 3.49 -19.69 -4.62
N ARG A 87 4.38 -20.24 -5.45
CA ARG A 87 5.80 -19.92 -5.40
C ARG A 87 6.00 -18.46 -5.77
N TYR A 88 6.92 -17.79 -5.11
CA TYR A 88 7.12 -16.35 -5.29
C TYR A 88 7.45 -15.92 -6.75
N PRO A 89 8.27 -16.68 -7.53
CA PRO A 89 8.48 -16.35 -8.94
C PRO A 89 7.19 -16.33 -9.79
N ALA A 90 6.24 -17.22 -9.49
CA ALA A 90 4.94 -17.23 -10.17
C ALA A 90 4.09 -16.00 -9.83
N GLU A 91 4.07 -15.61 -8.55
CA GLU A 91 3.45 -14.35 -8.11
C GLU A 91 4.01 -13.16 -8.89
N CYS A 92 5.34 -13.06 -9.02
CA CYS A 92 6.00 -12.00 -9.78
C CYS A 92 5.58 -12.00 -11.26
N ARG A 93 5.51 -13.18 -11.91
CA ARG A 93 5.04 -13.28 -13.30
C ARG A 93 3.58 -12.82 -13.46
N ILE A 94 2.70 -13.21 -12.55
CA ILE A 94 1.29 -12.77 -12.54
C ILE A 94 1.21 -11.24 -12.45
N LYS A 95 1.96 -10.62 -11.55
CA LYS A 95 1.99 -9.16 -11.37
C LYS A 95 2.53 -8.45 -12.61
N ALA A 96 3.64 -8.91 -13.17
CA ALA A 96 4.21 -8.37 -14.42
C ALA A 96 3.23 -8.46 -15.59
N GLN A 97 2.58 -9.63 -15.76
CA GLN A 97 1.59 -9.83 -16.82
C GLN A 97 0.39 -8.89 -16.65
N ARG A 98 -0.09 -8.69 -15.43
CA ARG A 98 -1.22 -7.77 -15.17
C ARG A 98 -0.88 -6.32 -15.54
N VAL A 99 0.33 -5.85 -15.23
CA VAL A 99 0.79 -4.51 -15.64
C VAL A 99 0.84 -4.42 -17.17
N THR A 100 1.44 -5.43 -17.83
CA THR A 100 1.54 -5.49 -19.28
C THR A 100 0.16 -5.50 -19.95
N ASP A 101 -0.74 -6.34 -19.47
CA ASP A 101 -2.10 -6.44 -19.99
C ASP A 101 -2.87 -5.12 -19.84
N ALA A 102 -2.74 -4.44 -18.72
CA ALA A 102 -3.38 -3.16 -18.49
C ALA A 102 -2.85 -2.09 -19.48
N LEU A 103 -1.53 -1.92 -19.56
CA LEU A 103 -0.92 -0.94 -20.45
C LEU A 103 -1.23 -1.23 -21.93
N ASN A 104 -1.26 -2.50 -22.35
CA ASN A 104 -1.55 -2.86 -23.73
C ASN A 104 -3.05 -2.74 -24.05
N ARG A 105 -3.94 -3.31 -23.23
CA ARG A 105 -5.37 -3.39 -23.56
C ARG A 105 -6.13 -2.10 -23.24
N ILE A 106 -5.82 -1.46 -22.10
CA ILE A 106 -6.48 -0.21 -21.66
C ILE A 106 -5.68 1.00 -22.16
N GLY A 107 -4.35 0.95 -21.96
CA GLY A 107 -3.44 2.03 -22.32
C GLY A 107 -3.20 2.19 -23.83
N GLY A 108 -3.57 1.18 -24.63
CA GLY A 108 -3.34 1.21 -26.09
C GLY A 108 -1.88 1.10 -26.48
N GLN A 109 -1.03 0.56 -25.58
CA GLN A 109 0.39 0.36 -25.86
C GLN A 109 0.64 -0.99 -26.50
N ASN A 110 1.84 -1.20 -27.01
CA ASN A 110 2.29 -2.50 -27.54
C ASN A 110 3.64 -2.86 -26.89
N LEU A 111 3.60 -3.11 -25.58
CA LEU A 111 4.78 -3.42 -24.79
C LEU A 111 5.03 -4.94 -24.74
N PRO A 112 6.30 -5.37 -24.73
CA PRO A 112 6.66 -6.71 -24.28
C PRO A 112 6.30 -6.87 -22.79
N LEU A 113 6.53 -8.07 -22.24
CA LEU A 113 6.33 -8.30 -20.82
C LEU A 113 7.15 -7.29 -20.00
N VAL A 114 6.45 -6.50 -19.19
CA VAL A 114 7.07 -5.48 -18.34
C VAL A 114 7.98 -6.16 -17.31
N ALA A 115 9.20 -5.65 -17.19
CA ALA A 115 10.13 -6.14 -16.18
C ALA A 115 9.60 -5.87 -14.76
N LEU A 116 9.74 -6.84 -13.85
CA LEU A 116 9.35 -6.69 -12.46
C LEU A 116 10.57 -6.90 -11.54
N THR A 117 10.80 -5.95 -10.66
CA THR A 117 11.81 -6.07 -9.59
C THR A 117 11.20 -6.81 -8.40
N PRO A 118 11.63 -8.07 -8.13
CA PRO A 118 11.12 -8.84 -7.01
C PRO A 118 11.65 -8.31 -5.68
N ALA A 119 10.91 -8.56 -4.60
CA ALA A 119 11.38 -8.29 -3.25
C ALA A 119 12.45 -9.32 -2.82
N PRO A 120 13.46 -8.90 -2.06
CA PRO A 120 14.50 -9.81 -1.54
C PRO A 120 13.93 -10.73 -0.44
N ALA A 121 12.88 -10.30 0.24
CA ALA A 121 12.19 -11.06 1.27
C ALA A 121 10.67 -10.96 1.11
N CYS A 122 9.99 -12.09 1.31
CA CYS A 122 8.52 -12.16 1.29
C CYS A 122 7.92 -12.17 2.69
N GLU A 123 8.74 -12.20 3.72
CA GLU A 123 8.38 -12.30 5.13
C GLU A 123 9.02 -11.17 5.93
N GLY A 124 8.36 -10.72 7.01
CA GLY A 124 8.87 -9.69 7.91
C GLY A 124 9.06 -8.30 7.30
N TYR A 125 8.63 -8.07 6.08
CA TYR A 125 8.96 -6.85 5.31
C TYR A 125 8.13 -5.63 5.67
N ARG A 126 6.97 -5.81 6.32
CA ARG A 126 6.09 -4.68 6.62
C ARG A 126 6.61 -3.90 7.83
N ASN A 127 6.69 -2.60 7.68
CA ASN A 127 7.05 -1.69 8.76
C ASN A 127 5.83 -1.05 9.46
N LYS A 128 4.63 -1.50 9.12
CA LYS A 128 3.37 -1.03 9.71
C LYS A 128 2.40 -2.19 9.91
N ALA A 129 1.99 -2.39 11.15
CA ALA A 129 0.92 -3.31 11.52
C ALA A 129 -0.27 -2.55 12.11
N GLN A 130 -1.48 -2.98 11.78
CA GLN A 130 -2.74 -2.48 12.34
C GLN A 130 -3.57 -3.69 12.72
N PHE A 131 -3.61 -4.00 14.01
CA PHE A 131 -4.35 -5.15 14.51
C PHE A 131 -5.68 -4.68 15.09
N PRO A 132 -6.83 -4.92 14.44
CA PRO A 132 -8.13 -4.79 15.08
C PRO A 132 -8.21 -5.72 16.30
N VAL A 133 -8.88 -5.24 17.34
CA VAL A 133 -9.08 -5.97 18.60
C VAL A 133 -10.54 -6.35 18.73
N ALA A 134 -10.80 -7.57 19.17
CA ALA A 134 -12.15 -8.08 19.37
C ALA A 134 -12.25 -8.92 20.65
N MET A 135 -13.47 -9.18 21.10
CA MET A 135 -13.75 -10.20 22.11
C MET A 135 -13.97 -11.54 21.41
N GLY A 136 -13.05 -12.48 21.61
CA GLY A 136 -13.18 -13.84 21.15
C GLY A 136 -13.80 -14.75 22.20
N LYS A 137 -13.86 -16.04 21.90
CA LYS A 137 -14.43 -17.06 22.81
C LYS A 137 -13.65 -17.21 24.12
N THR A 138 -12.35 -16.96 24.09
CA THR A 138 -11.42 -17.14 25.22
C THR A 138 -10.93 -15.82 25.83
N GLY A 139 -11.56 -14.70 25.47
CA GLY A 139 -11.21 -13.37 25.93
C GLY A 139 -10.77 -12.44 24.82
N ILE A 140 -10.09 -11.35 25.19
CA ILE A 140 -9.64 -10.34 24.23
C ILE A 140 -8.57 -10.90 23.29
N GLU A 141 -8.75 -10.67 21.98
CA GLU A 141 -7.86 -11.13 20.92
C GLU A 141 -7.60 -10.02 19.90
N ALA A 142 -6.54 -10.15 19.09
CA ALA A 142 -6.21 -9.21 18.03
C ALA A 142 -5.60 -9.96 16.84
N GLY A 143 -5.90 -9.49 15.64
CA GLY A 143 -5.44 -10.11 14.40
C GLY A 143 -5.70 -9.26 13.18
N PHE A 144 -6.28 -9.83 12.14
CA PHE A 144 -6.65 -9.11 10.93
C PHE A 144 -8.10 -9.44 10.55
N PHE A 145 -8.72 -8.59 9.75
CA PHE A 145 -10.08 -8.86 9.29
C PHE A 145 -10.12 -10.02 8.29
N GLU A 146 -11.14 -10.84 8.40
CA GLU A 146 -11.52 -11.81 7.38
C GLU A 146 -11.91 -11.08 6.09
N LYS A 147 -11.54 -11.64 4.93
CA LYS A 147 -11.74 -10.98 3.63
C LYS A 147 -13.20 -10.59 3.41
N GLY A 148 -13.44 -9.29 3.18
CA GLY A 148 -14.78 -8.74 2.93
C GLY A 148 -15.68 -8.61 4.17
N THR A 149 -15.15 -8.80 5.37
CA THR A 149 -15.90 -8.66 6.63
C THR A 149 -15.13 -7.83 7.66
N HIS A 150 -15.75 -7.54 8.82
CA HIS A 150 -15.10 -6.98 10.00
C HIS A 150 -14.89 -8.03 11.10
N ASN A 151 -15.04 -9.32 10.77
CA ASN A 151 -14.70 -10.39 11.72
C ASN A 151 -13.19 -10.45 11.91
N VAL A 152 -12.73 -10.39 13.15
CA VAL A 152 -11.31 -10.50 13.47
C VAL A 152 -10.90 -11.99 13.43
N VAL A 153 -9.91 -12.28 12.62
CA VAL A 153 -9.19 -13.56 12.63
C VAL A 153 -8.00 -13.38 13.57
N PRO A 154 -7.99 -13.98 14.74
CA PRO A 154 -6.84 -13.90 15.65
C PRO A 154 -5.64 -14.55 14.97
N VAL A 155 -4.51 -13.87 14.99
CA VAL A 155 -3.27 -14.33 14.36
C VAL A 155 -2.19 -14.40 15.43
N GLU A 156 -1.63 -15.57 15.64
CA GLU A 156 -0.51 -15.74 16.57
C GLU A 156 0.80 -15.27 15.95
N HIS A 157 0.98 -15.54 14.67
CA HIS A 157 2.21 -15.24 13.95
C HIS A 157 1.94 -14.82 12.52
N CYS A 158 2.05 -13.52 12.25
CA CYS A 158 1.87 -13.00 10.90
C CYS A 158 3.20 -12.96 10.16
N ARG A 159 3.36 -13.80 9.14
CA ARG A 159 4.64 -13.96 8.43
C ARG A 159 5.14 -12.71 7.71
N ILE A 160 4.27 -11.77 7.35
CA ILE A 160 4.67 -10.53 6.66
C ILE A 160 4.98 -9.38 7.63
N GLN A 161 4.62 -9.51 8.91
CA GLN A 161 4.91 -8.50 9.94
C GLN A 161 6.28 -8.74 10.59
N PRO A 162 6.96 -7.69 11.10
CA PRO A 162 8.19 -7.83 11.84
C PRO A 162 7.93 -8.38 13.25
N ALA A 163 8.94 -9.01 13.85
CA ALA A 163 8.83 -9.61 15.19
C ALA A 163 8.39 -8.60 16.26
N CYS A 164 8.84 -7.35 16.19
CA CYS A 164 8.47 -6.29 17.13
C CYS A 164 6.96 -5.99 17.11
N ALA A 165 6.27 -6.14 15.97
CA ALA A 165 4.82 -5.96 15.89
C ALA A 165 4.07 -7.07 16.65
N GLU A 166 4.54 -8.32 16.55
CA GLU A 166 4.00 -9.46 17.30
C GLU A 166 4.24 -9.31 18.80
N GLN A 167 5.45 -8.89 19.19
CA GLN A 167 5.80 -8.62 20.57
C GLN A 167 4.92 -7.53 21.18
N ALA A 168 4.72 -6.43 20.45
CA ALA A 168 3.84 -5.33 20.88
C ALA A 168 2.39 -5.80 21.04
N ARG A 169 1.84 -6.51 20.03
CA ARG A 169 0.50 -7.08 20.08
C ARG A 169 0.33 -7.98 21.31
N SER A 170 1.25 -8.92 21.52
CA SER A 170 1.21 -9.84 22.64
C SER A 170 1.32 -9.15 24.00
N ALA A 171 2.15 -8.10 24.10
CA ALA A 171 2.29 -7.29 25.33
C ALA A 171 1.00 -6.55 25.66
N VAL A 172 0.39 -5.89 24.65
CA VAL A 172 -0.89 -5.19 24.83
C VAL A 172 -2.01 -6.15 25.23
N LEU A 173 -2.10 -7.33 24.63
CA LEU A 173 -3.12 -8.32 24.99
C LEU A 173 -2.94 -8.86 26.41
N ARG A 174 -1.68 -9.07 26.89
CA ARG A 174 -1.42 -9.44 28.29
C ARG A 174 -1.87 -8.34 29.25
N TYR A 175 -1.53 -7.08 28.95
CA TYR A 175 -1.98 -5.92 29.72
C TYR A 175 -3.52 -5.85 29.74
N ALA A 176 -4.16 -5.94 28.58
CA ALA A 176 -5.62 -5.86 28.45
C ALA A 176 -6.36 -6.96 29.24
N ARG A 177 -5.82 -8.18 29.25
CA ARG A 177 -6.37 -9.27 30.07
C ARG A 177 -6.18 -9.01 31.57
N ARG A 178 -5.01 -8.55 31.98
CA ARG A 178 -4.69 -8.25 33.40
C ARG A 178 -5.64 -7.21 33.98
N TRP A 179 -5.96 -6.18 33.23
CA TRP A 179 -6.77 -5.03 33.67
C TRP A 179 -8.21 -5.08 33.16
N SER A 180 -8.62 -6.21 32.57
CA SER A 180 -9.97 -6.41 32.03
C SER A 180 -10.41 -5.30 31.08
N VAL A 181 -9.47 -4.81 30.23
CA VAL A 181 -9.78 -3.77 29.23
C VAL A 181 -10.70 -4.34 28.17
N PRO A 182 -11.93 -3.81 27.98
CA PRO A 182 -12.86 -4.36 27.01
C PRO A 182 -12.43 -4.00 25.58
N ALA A 183 -12.54 -4.96 24.66
CA ALA A 183 -12.46 -4.66 23.23
C ALA A 183 -13.66 -3.83 22.80
N TYR A 184 -13.44 -2.96 21.80
CA TYR A 184 -14.51 -2.18 21.20
C TYR A 184 -15.39 -3.06 20.29
N ASP A 185 -16.70 -2.99 20.50
CA ASP A 185 -17.72 -3.60 19.64
C ASP A 185 -18.28 -2.55 18.68
N GLU A 186 -18.06 -2.73 17.38
CA GLU A 186 -18.53 -1.78 16.35
C GLU A 186 -20.05 -1.72 16.23
N THR A 187 -20.74 -2.83 16.53
CA THR A 187 -22.21 -2.92 16.45
C THR A 187 -22.86 -2.25 17.65
N ALA A 188 -22.42 -2.62 18.86
CA ALA A 188 -22.93 -2.04 20.10
C ALA A 188 -22.37 -0.63 20.38
N ARG A 189 -21.26 -0.26 19.73
CA ARG A 189 -20.49 0.99 19.95
C ARG A 189 -20.02 1.17 21.39
N THR A 190 -19.72 0.07 22.04
CA THR A 190 -19.26 0.00 23.43
C THR A 190 -17.91 -0.66 23.51
N GLY A 191 -17.27 -0.58 24.68
CA GLY A 191 -15.89 -1.06 24.85
C GLY A 191 -14.85 0.02 24.59
N LEU A 192 -13.57 -0.31 24.80
CA LEU A 192 -12.51 0.69 24.87
C LEU A 192 -11.42 0.49 23.81
N LEU A 193 -10.76 -0.68 23.77
CA LEU A 193 -9.61 -0.91 22.89
C LEU A 193 -10.06 -1.33 21.49
N ARG A 194 -9.75 -0.49 20.48
CA ARG A 194 -10.15 -0.71 19.08
C ARG A 194 -9.06 -1.37 18.25
N HIS A 195 -7.84 -0.78 18.28
CA HIS A 195 -6.72 -1.28 17.46
C HIS A 195 -5.41 -1.16 18.22
N ILE A 196 -4.50 -2.07 17.89
CA ILE A 196 -3.08 -1.98 18.23
C ILE A 196 -2.36 -1.62 16.94
N TYR A 197 -1.77 -0.44 16.89
CA TYR A 197 -1.06 0.09 15.73
C TYR A 197 0.42 0.12 16.03
N VAL A 198 1.25 -0.46 15.16
CA VAL A 198 2.70 -0.53 15.34
C VAL A 198 3.40 0.02 14.10
N ARG A 199 4.40 0.85 14.31
CA ARG A 199 5.37 1.28 13.31
C ARG A 199 6.75 0.77 13.69
N HIS A 200 7.48 0.30 12.70
CA HIS A 200 8.87 -0.10 12.82
C HIS A 200 9.71 0.68 11.82
N ALA A 201 10.68 1.43 12.31
CA ALA A 201 11.69 2.10 11.49
C ALA A 201 12.86 1.13 11.30
N GLU A 202 12.90 0.48 10.14
CA GLU A 202 13.80 -0.66 9.87
C GLU A 202 15.28 -0.28 9.94
N ALA A 203 15.66 0.91 9.43
CA ALA A 203 17.06 1.31 9.41
C ALA A 203 17.60 1.81 10.76
N THR A 204 16.73 2.23 11.64
CA THR A 204 17.10 2.77 12.99
C THR A 204 16.65 1.85 14.13
N GLU A 205 15.98 0.73 13.79
CA GLU A 205 15.41 -0.24 14.74
C GLU A 205 14.44 0.39 15.77
N GLN A 206 13.89 1.57 15.46
CA GLN A 206 12.95 2.25 16.36
C GLN A 206 11.54 1.72 16.17
N VAL A 207 10.82 1.56 17.29
CA VAL A 207 9.43 1.09 17.30
C VAL A 207 8.51 2.10 17.96
N LEU A 208 7.37 2.39 17.31
CA LEU A 208 6.28 3.17 17.87
C LEU A 208 5.06 2.25 18.01
N VAL A 209 4.44 2.28 19.20
CA VAL A 209 3.17 1.59 19.47
C VAL A 209 2.09 2.62 19.73
N CYS A 210 1.00 2.58 18.96
CA CYS A 210 -0.14 3.46 19.17
C CYS A 210 -1.38 2.61 19.51
N LEU A 211 -1.99 2.87 20.66
CA LEU A 211 -3.24 2.26 21.08
C LEU A 211 -4.40 3.12 20.61
N VAL A 212 -5.30 2.56 19.82
CA VAL A 212 -6.51 3.27 19.37
C VAL A 212 -7.67 2.89 20.27
N VAL A 213 -8.29 3.87 20.90
CA VAL A 213 -9.31 3.67 21.93
C VAL A 213 -10.59 4.46 21.64
N ASN A 214 -11.70 3.93 22.07
CA ASN A 214 -12.99 4.60 22.13
C ASN A 214 -13.14 5.34 23.47
N GLY A 215 -12.28 6.33 23.70
CA GLY A 215 -12.20 7.07 24.96
C GLY A 215 -10.92 7.89 25.03
N GLU A 216 -10.67 8.54 26.17
CA GLU A 216 -9.53 9.44 26.36
C GLU A 216 -8.37 8.79 27.12
N ARG A 217 -8.62 7.72 27.87
CA ARG A 217 -7.65 7.06 28.76
C ARG A 217 -7.82 5.55 28.77
N LEU A 218 -6.71 4.87 29.07
CA LEU A 218 -6.68 3.46 29.44
C LEU A 218 -6.47 3.33 30.96
N PRO A 219 -6.97 2.27 31.62
CA PRO A 219 -6.65 2.02 33.02
C PRO A 219 -5.17 1.64 33.15
N HIS A 220 -4.51 2.11 34.21
CA HIS A 220 -3.11 1.74 34.52
C HIS A 220 -2.13 1.94 33.33
N GLU A 221 -2.12 3.11 32.71
CA GLU A 221 -1.27 3.44 31.54
C GLU A 221 0.22 3.22 31.80
N ASP A 222 0.68 3.44 33.05
CA ASP A 222 2.08 3.21 33.44
C ASP A 222 2.45 1.70 33.33
N ASP A 223 1.56 0.79 33.75
CA ASP A 223 1.78 -0.65 33.61
C ASP A 223 1.79 -1.09 32.13
N LEU A 224 0.96 -0.47 31.29
CA LEU A 224 1.01 -0.67 29.83
C LEU A 224 2.36 -0.27 29.26
N VAL A 225 2.84 0.93 29.59
CA VAL A 225 4.15 1.43 29.14
C VAL A 225 5.28 0.53 29.60
N ASP A 226 5.30 0.16 30.88
CA ASP A 226 6.32 -0.75 31.42
C ASP A 226 6.29 -2.14 30.78
N THR A 227 5.09 -2.66 30.50
CA THR A 227 4.91 -3.95 29.81
C THR A 227 5.46 -3.88 28.39
N LEU A 228 5.20 -2.80 27.67
CA LEU A 228 5.73 -2.59 26.31
C LEU A 228 7.26 -2.39 26.32
N ARG A 229 7.80 -1.58 27.22
CA ARG A 229 9.25 -1.33 27.34
C ARG A 229 10.04 -2.62 27.59
N LYS A 230 9.49 -3.54 28.38
CA LYS A 230 10.10 -4.85 28.64
C LYS A 230 9.99 -5.83 27.47
N ALA A 231 8.95 -5.72 26.67
CA ALA A 231 8.61 -6.72 25.65
C ALA A 231 9.07 -6.34 24.24
N VAL A 232 9.25 -5.05 23.94
CA VAL A 232 9.48 -4.55 22.57
C VAL A 232 10.87 -3.92 22.49
N PRO A 233 11.86 -4.62 21.92
CA PRO A 233 13.16 -4.03 21.64
C PRO A 233 13.01 -2.83 20.71
N GLY A 234 13.83 -1.80 20.91
CA GLY A 234 13.79 -0.57 20.09
C GLY A 234 12.57 0.31 20.33
N LEU A 235 11.72 0.05 21.31
CA LEU A 235 10.59 0.92 21.63
C LEU A 235 11.06 2.36 21.93
N ARG A 236 10.54 3.33 21.19
CA ARG A 236 10.85 4.77 21.35
C ARG A 236 9.62 5.60 21.64
N SER A 237 8.44 5.10 21.33
CA SER A 237 7.21 5.87 21.42
C SER A 237 6.03 4.98 21.81
N VAL A 238 5.24 5.42 22.77
CA VAL A 238 3.92 4.88 23.09
C VAL A 238 2.92 6.02 23.02
N VAL A 239 1.94 5.89 22.12
CA VAL A 239 0.93 6.92 21.84
C VAL A 239 -0.46 6.37 22.09
N LEU A 240 -1.34 7.15 22.63
CA LEU A 240 -2.78 6.91 22.71
C LEU A 240 -3.48 7.74 21.62
N ASN A 241 -4.31 7.10 20.83
CA ASN A 241 -5.16 7.76 19.85
C ASN A 241 -6.63 7.59 20.22
N THR A 242 -7.34 8.68 20.38
CA THR A 242 -8.78 8.69 20.64
C THR A 242 -9.54 8.63 19.33
N ASN A 243 -10.29 7.55 19.12
CA ASN A 243 -11.20 7.40 17.99
C ASN A 243 -12.59 6.95 18.47
N THR A 244 -13.48 7.89 18.64
CA THR A 244 -14.88 7.66 19.04
C THR A 244 -15.85 7.63 17.85
N ARG A 245 -15.34 7.82 16.62
CA ARG A 245 -16.15 7.85 15.40
C ARG A 245 -16.59 6.46 14.98
N SER A 246 -17.77 6.36 14.40
CA SER A 246 -18.19 5.19 13.61
C SER A 246 -17.55 5.22 12.23
N GLY A 247 -17.30 4.04 11.64
CA GLY A 247 -16.74 3.89 10.28
C GLY A 247 -15.33 3.32 10.25
N ASN A 248 -14.75 3.25 9.05
CA ASN A 248 -13.55 2.47 8.75
C ASN A 248 -12.21 3.17 9.08
N ALA A 249 -12.27 4.43 9.54
CA ALA A 249 -11.04 5.15 9.91
C ALA A 249 -10.43 4.53 11.18
N VAL A 250 -9.21 4.03 11.07
CA VAL A 250 -8.49 3.42 12.20
C VAL A 250 -8.10 4.49 13.22
N LEU A 251 -7.49 5.59 12.76
CA LEU A 251 -7.01 6.68 13.64
C LEU A 251 -8.05 7.80 13.74
N GLY A 252 -8.30 8.23 14.97
CA GLY A 252 -9.08 9.44 15.29
C GLY A 252 -8.21 10.70 15.26
N GLU A 253 -8.76 11.86 15.60
CA GLU A 253 -8.07 13.15 15.49
C GLU A 253 -7.13 13.46 16.65
N THR A 254 -7.45 13.02 17.86
CA THR A 254 -6.67 13.35 19.06
C THR A 254 -5.62 12.29 19.32
N MET A 255 -4.41 12.76 19.60
CA MET A 255 -3.29 11.91 20.02
C MET A 255 -2.65 12.46 21.30
N ARG A 256 -2.22 11.55 22.15
CA ARG A 256 -1.48 11.86 23.38
C ARG A 256 -0.31 10.89 23.54
N THR A 257 0.88 11.41 23.71
CA THR A 257 2.07 10.60 24.00
C THR A 257 1.99 10.12 25.45
N LEU A 258 2.06 8.80 25.65
CA LEU A 258 2.13 8.19 26.96
C LEU A 258 3.57 8.07 27.46
N TRP A 259 4.49 7.80 26.52
CA TRP A 259 5.90 7.66 26.84
C TRP A 259 6.77 7.87 25.59
N GLY A 260 7.96 8.45 25.81
CA GLY A 260 8.95 8.70 24.76
C GLY A 260 8.54 9.82 23.81
N ASP A 261 8.94 9.70 22.56
CA ASP A 261 8.67 10.68 21.51
C ASP A 261 7.29 10.47 20.89
N ASP A 262 6.75 11.46 20.17
CA ASP A 262 5.48 11.36 19.43
C ASP A 262 5.65 10.72 18.03
N ALA A 263 6.89 10.42 17.64
CA ALA A 263 7.27 9.84 16.36
C ALA A 263 8.57 9.04 16.49
N ILE A 264 8.88 8.28 15.45
CA ILE A 264 10.16 7.59 15.25
C ILE A 264 10.86 8.14 14.01
N GLU A 265 12.14 7.85 13.84
CA GLU A 265 12.90 8.19 12.64
C GLU A 265 13.30 6.94 11.87
N ASP A 266 13.17 6.99 10.53
CA ASP A 266 13.75 5.98 9.64
C ASP A 266 14.63 6.63 8.58
N ILE A 267 15.44 5.82 7.90
CA ILE A 267 16.28 6.25 6.80
C ILE A 267 15.79 5.58 5.50
N LEU A 268 15.47 6.40 4.50
CA LEU A 268 15.04 5.95 3.17
C LEU A 268 15.84 6.71 2.11
N CYS A 269 16.46 6.00 1.18
CA CYS A 269 17.34 6.59 0.16
C CYS A 269 18.46 7.48 0.74
N GLY A 270 18.93 7.17 1.95
CA GLY A 270 19.96 7.95 2.65
C GLY A 270 19.45 9.25 3.29
N LEU A 271 18.14 9.48 3.31
CA LEU A 271 17.49 10.63 3.95
C LEU A 271 16.76 10.19 5.22
N ARG A 272 16.77 11.04 6.26
CA ARG A 272 16.07 10.83 7.52
C ARG A 272 14.65 11.34 7.45
N PHE A 273 13.68 10.50 7.81
CA PHE A 273 12.26 10.83 7.83
C PHE A 273 11.69 10.64 9.23
N ARG A 274 10.96 11.64 9.71
CA ARG A 274 10.15 11.55 10.91
C ARG A 274 8.83 10.86 10.58
N ILE A 275 8.49 9.82 11.35
CA ILE A 275 7.32 8.96 11.12
C ILE A 275 6.44 8.98 12.37
N SER A 276 5.34 9.72 12.32
CA SER A 276 4.28 9.70 13.33
C SER A 276 3.26 8.57 13.01
N PRO A 277 2.31 8.28 13.91
CA PRO A 277 1.23 7.35 13.58
C PRO A 277 0.45 7.74 12.30
N ARG A 278 0.32 9.04 12.00
CA ARG A 278 -0.43 9.56 10.85
C ARG A 278 0.36 9.67 9.56
N SER A 279 1.69 9.76 9.64
CA SER A 279 2.52 9.95 8.46
C SER A 279 2.32 8.81 7.46
N PHE A 280 2.10 9.14 6.19
CA PHE A 280 2.23 8.14 5.14
C PHE A 280 3.72 7.80 4.99
N TYR A 281 4.02 6.52 4.99
CA TYR A 281 5.35 5.98 4.75
C TYR A 281 5.21 4.60 4.13
N GLN A 282 5.97 4.30 3.09
CA GLN A 282 5.89 3.03 2.37
C GLN A 282 6.17 1.85 3.30
N VAL A 283 5.30 0.83 3.23
CA VAL A 283 5.31 -0.28 4.22
C VAL A 283 6.42 -1.30 4.04
N ASN A 284 7.16 -1.24 2.95
CA ASN A 284 8.32 -2.08 2.64
C ASN A 284 9.47 -1.16 2.23
N ARG A 285 10.33 -0.85 3.20
CA ARG A 285 11.42 0.12 3.03
C ARG A 285 12.35 -0.26 1.87
N THR A 286 12.83 -1.51 1.85
CA THR A 286 13.77 -1.98 0.83
C THR A 286 13.19 -1.87 -0.58
N GLN A 287 11.92 -2.20 -0.78
CA GLN A 287 11.27 -2.07 -2.08
C GLN A 287 10.91 -0.62 -2.40
N ALA A 288 10.62 0.22 -1.40
CA ALA A 288 10.42 1.64 -1.60
C ALA A 288 11.70 2.33 -2.12
N GLU A 289 12.87 1.97 -1.59
CA GLU A 289 14.16 2.47 -2.12
C GLU A 289 14.37 2.08 -3.58
N ARG A 290 14.01 0.85 -3.97
CA ARG A 290 14.07 0.39 -5.36
C ARG A 290 13.07 1.13 -6.26
N LEU A 291 11.85 1.31 -5.77
CA LEU A 291 10.80 2.06 -6.48
C LEU A 291 11.23 3.51 -6.73
N TYR A 292 11.74 4.18 -5.69
CA TYR A 292 12.22 5.56 -5.81
C TYR A 292 13.48 5.66 -6.67
N GLY A 293 14.39 4.70 -6.58
CA GLY A 293 15.54 4.62 -7.48
C GLY A 293 15.13 4.55 -8.96
N LYS A 294 14.06 3.78 -9.28
CA LYS A 294 13.50 3.72 -10.64
C LYS A 294 12.81 5.03 -11.05
N ALA A 295 12.07 5.66 -10.14
CA ALA A 295 11.47 6.96 -10.41
C ALA A 295 12.53 8.05 -10.66
N LEU A 296 13.62 8.06 -9.88
CA LEU A 296 14.76 8.97 -10.10
C LEU A 296 15.46 8.70 -11.45
N ALA A 297 15.70 7.44 -11.79
CA ALA A 297 16.27 7.07 -13.09
C ALA A 297 15.34 7.48 -14.25
N ALA A 298 14.03 7.29 -14.11
CA ALA A 298 13.04 7.72 -15.08
C ALA A 298 12.97 9.26 -15.20
N ALA A 299 13.18 10.00 -14.12
CA ALA A 299 13.26 11.47 -14.13
C ALA A 299 14.50 11.97 -14.89
N GLY A 300 15.62 11.23 -14.87
CA GLY A 300 16.82 11.51 -15.65
C GLY A 300 17.39 12.91 -15.40
N LEU A 301 17.51 13.29 -14.12
CA LEU A 301 17.94 14.63 -13.71
C LEU A 301 19.45 14.82 -13.86
N THR A 302 19.87 16.03 -14.24
CA THR A 302 21.28 16.41 -14.45
C THR A 302 21.74 17.53 -13.50
N GLY A 303 20.85 18.04 -12.66
CA GLY A 303 21.12 19.16 -11.73
C GLY A 303 20.62 20.52 -12.20
N THR A 304 20.05 20.60 -13.40
CA THR A 304 19.57 21.86 -14.01
C THR A 304 18.05 21.99 -14.02
N GLU A 305 17.37 20.87 -13.78
CA GLU A 305 15.93 20.77 -13.96
C GLU A 305 15.13 21.31 -12.75
N THR A 306 13.96 21.88 -13.04
CA THR A 306 12.88 22.11 -12.10
C THR A 306 11.93 20.92 -12.16
N VAL A 307 11.68 20.29 -11.00
CA VAL A 307 10.79 19.14 -10.85
C VAL A 307 9.55 19.52 -10.05
N LEU A 308 8.38 19.09 -10.52
CA LEU A 308 7.10 19.23 -9.81
C LEU A 308 6.58 17.85 -9.42
N ASP A 309 6.35 17.65 -8.12
CA ASP A 309 5.74 16.43 -7.53
C ASP A 309 4.33 16.79 -7.04
N LEU A 310 3.29 16.28 -7.72
CA LEU A 310 1.90 16.69 -7.48
C LEU A 310 1.18 15.87 -6.38
N TYR A 311 1.80 14.90 -5.76
CA TYR A 311 1.25 14.09 -4.67
C TYR A 311 2.36 13.75 -3.68
N CYS A 312 3.04 14.78 -3.18
CA CYS A 312 4.33 14.60 -2.50
C CYS A 312 4.25 13.93 -1.12
N GLY A 313 3.06 13.85 -0.50
CA GLY A 313 2.92 13.31 0.85
C GLY A 313 3.83 13.99 1.85
N THR A 314 4.61 13.22 2.59
CA THR A 314 5.62 13.73 3.54
C THR A 314 6.96 14.09 2.88
N GLY A 315 6.97 14.26 1.56
CA GLY A 315 8.10 14.69 0.77
C GLY A 315 9.10 13.60 0.41
N THR A 316 8.76 12.33 0.54
CA THR A 316 9.73 11.23 0.37
C THR A 316 10.33 11.18 -1.02
N ILE A 317 9.53 11.22 -2.09
CA ILE A 317 10.03 11.25 -3.48
C ILE A 317 10.61 12.62 -3.80
N THR A 318 9.90 13.70 -3.41
CA THR A 318 10.34 15.09 -3.67
C THR A 318 11.75 15.36 -3.16
N LEU A 319 12.07 14.92 -1.92
CA LEU A 319 13.39 15.13 -1.32
C LEU A 319 14.47 14.29 -1.98
N CYS A 320 14.14 13.08 -2.44
CA CYS A 320 15.05 12.27 -3.24
C CYS A 320 15.38 12.95 -4.58
N LEU A 321 14.38 13.53 -5.25
CA LEU A 321 14.54 14.30 -6.51
C LEU A 321 15.32 15.59 -6.27
N ALA A 322 15.06 16.32 -5.20
CA ALA A 322 15.73 17.58 -4.86
C ALA A 322 17.26 17.45 -4.78
N ARG A 323 17.78 16.28 -4.38
CA ARG A 323 19.24 16.02 -4.35
C ARG A 323 19.90 16.03 -5.75
N GLN A 324 19.12 15.89 -6.81
CA GLN A 324 19.59 15.80 -8.18
C GLN A 324 18.97 16.86 -9.10
N ALA A 325 18.09 17.71 -8.58
CA ALA A 325 17.42 18.78 -9.29
C ALA A 325 17.98 20.16 -8.91
N LYS A 326 17.80 21.13 -9.79
CA LYS A 326 18.02 22.54 -9.44
C LYS A 326 16.99 23.03 -8.43
N ARG A 327 15.73 22.67 -8.62
CA ARG A 327 14.59 23.03 -7.75
C ARG A 327 13.57 21.90 -7.75
N ALA A 328 13.00 21.58 -6.60
CA ALA A 328 11.90 20.64 -6.47
C ALA A 328 10.69 21.32 -5.83
N ILE A 329 9.50 21.11 -6.39
CA ILE A 329 8.24 21.66 -5.91
C ILE A 329 7.35 20.49 -5.54
N GLY A 330 6.95 20.37 -4.27
CA GLY A 330 6.03 19.36 -3.79
C GLY A 330 4.65 19.95 -3.50
N VAL A 331 3.59 19.26 -3.94
CA VAL A 331 2.20 19.62 -3.70
C VAL A 331 1.48 18.46 -3.02
N GLU A 332 0.75 18.75 -1.96
CA GLU A 332 -0.04 17.76 -1.21
C GLU A 332 -1.28 18.44 -0.60
N LEU A 333 -2.39 17.72 -0.56
CA LEU A 333 -3.66 18.20 -0.02
C LEU A 333 -3.67 18.28 1.51
N VAL A 334 -2.94 17.38 2.17
CA VAL A 334 -2.97 17.22 3.62
C VAL A 334 -1.93 18.13 4.27
N GLU A 335 -2.39 19.17 4.95
CA GLU A 335 -1.52 20.17 5.60
C GLU A 335 -0.50 19.56 6.60
N ALA A 336 -0.90 18.53 7.35
CA ALA A 336 0.01 17.84 8.26
C ALA A 336 1.16 17.14 7.52
N ALA A 337 0.91 16.58 6.32
CA ALA A 337 1.94 15.98 5.49
C ALA A 337 2.91 17.03 4.93
N ILE A 338 2.41 18.21 4.57
CA ILE A 338 3.26 19.35 4.15
C ILE A 338 4.18 19.80 5.30
N ARG A 339 3.67 19.91 6.52
CA ARG A 339 4.52 20.22 7.70
C ARG A 339 5.60 19.16 7.91
N ASP A 340 5.23 17.88 7.79
CA ASP A 340 6.20 16.78 7.86
C ASP A 340 7.24 16.89 6.74
N ALA A 341 6.85 17.22 5.49
CA ALA A 341 7.74 17.37 4.35
C ALA A 341 8.75 18.52 4.54
N GLN A 342 8.29 19.67 5.01
CA GLN A 342 9.14 20.83 5.34
C GLN A 342 10.14 20.49 6.46
N GLU A 343 9.69 19.82 7.51
CA GLU A 343 10.58 19.38 8.59
C GLU A 343 11.58 18.33 8.11
N ASN A 344 11.17 17.40 7.26
CA ASN A 344 12.06 16.41 6.65
C ASN A 344 13.11 17.09 5.74
N ALA A 345 12.75 18.11 4.96
CA ALA A 345 13.69 18.91 4.19
C ALA A 345 14.74 19.58 5.08
N ARG A 346 14.30 20.24 6.15
CA ARG A 346 15.17 20.91 7.12
C ARG A 346 16.15 19.92 7.80
N ARG A 347 15.64 18.76 8.24
CA ARG A 347 16.44 17.68 8.87
C ARG A 347 17.56 17.16 7.99
N ASN A 348 17.31 17.14 6.70
CA ASN A 348 18.26 16.64 5.69
C ASN A 348 19.09 17.74 5.03
N GLY A 349 18.97 19.01 5.45
CA GLY A 349 19.70 20.13 4.88
C GLY A 349 19.36 20.42 3.40
N ILE A 350 18.15 20.06 2.96
CA ILE A 350 17.68 20.27 1.59
C ILE A 350 16.99 21.63 1.52
N GLY A 351 17.66 22.61 0.88
CA GLY A 351 17.20 24.00 0.76
C GLY A 351 16.53 24.35 -0.57
N ASN A 352 16.57 23.45 -1.56
CA ASN A 352 16.02 23.66 -2.91
C ASN A 352 14.67 22.95 -3.13
N ALA A 353 14.00 22.50 -2.05
CA ALA A 353 12.66 21.92 -2.07
C ALA A 353 11.65 22.89 -1.46
N GLU A 354 10.57 23.15 -2.17
CA GLU A 354 9.45 23.99 -1.75
C GLU A 354 8.18 23.12 -1.65
N PHE A 355 7.30 23.40 -0.68
CA PHE A 355 6.09 22.58 -0.46
C PHE A 355 4.84 23.45 -0.33
N PHE A 356 3.78 23.08 -1.03
CA PHE A 356 2.51 23.79 -1.09
C PHE A 356 1.34 22.87 -0.67
N CYS A 357 0.52 23.36 0.27
CA CYS A 357 -0.70 22.68 0.66
C CYS A 357 -1.83 23.09 -0.28
N ALA A 358 -2.20 22.19 -1.20
CA ALA A 358 -3.28 22.43 -2.15
C ALA A 358 -3.77 21.10 -2.77
N ASP A 359 -4.98 21.12 -3.34
CA ASP A 359 -5.43 20.08 -4.26
C ASP A 359 -4.53 20.07 -5.52
N ALA A 360 -4.16 18.87 -5.99
CA ALA A 360 -3.21 18.72 -7.10
C ALA A 360 -3.69 19.41 -8.40
N GLY A 361 -5.00 19.35 -8.72
CA GLY A 361 -5.56 20.01 -9.89
C GLY A 361 -5.52 21.53 -9.77
N GLN A 362 -5.95 22.06 -8.61
CA GLN A 362 -5.89 23.51 -8.36
C GLN A 362 -4.46 24.04 -8.34
N ALA A 363 -3.54 23.31 -7.72
CA ALA A 363 -2.13 23.70 -7.69
C ALA A 363 -1.51 23.68 -9.08
N ALA A 364 -1.73 22.62 -9.86
CA ALA A 364 -1.24 22.52 -11.22
C ALA A 364 -1.76 23.66 -12.11
N GLN A 365 -3.04 24.02 -11.98
CA GLN A 365 -3.63 25.16 -12.70
C GLN A 365 -3.02 26.49 -12.27
N ARG A 366 -2.84 26.73 -10.97
CA ARG A 366 -2.21 27.96 -10.44
C ARG A 366 -0.75 28.10 -10.87
N LEU A 367 0.02 27.04 -10.78
CA LEU A 367 1.42 27.02 -11.22
C LEU A 367 1.53 27.29 -12.73
N CYS A 368 0.67 26.65 -13.52
CA CYS A 368 0.57 26.90 -14.96
C CYS A 368 0.22 28.38 -15.27
N ALA A 369 -0.77 28.95 -14.57
CA ALA A 369 -1.16 30.35 -14.73
C ALA A 369 -0.06 31.33 -14.28
N ALA A 370 0.76 30.96 -13.31
CA ALA A 370 1.92 31.71 -12.87
C ALA A 370 3.14 31.59 -13.80
N GLY A 371 3.03 30.82 -14.90
CA GLY A 371 4.10 30.62 -15.87
C GLY A 371 5.19 29.64 -15.43
N GLU A 372 4.92 28.80 -14.41
CA GLU A 372 5.86 27.74 -14.05
C GLU A 372 5.92 26.68 -15.15
N THR A 373 7.14 26.39 -15.58
CA THR A 373 7.43 25.41 -16.65
C THR A 373 8.38 24.33 -16.11
N PRO A 374 7.89 23.35 -15.33
CA PRO A 374 8.75 22.29 -14.83
C PRO A 374 9.29 21.43 -15.99
N ASP A 375 10.57 21.07 -15.92
CA ASP A 375 11.19 20.17 -16.91
C ASP A 375 10.67 18.74 -16.75
N VAL A 376 10.39 18.36 -15.51
CA VAL A 376 9.88 17.03 -15.15
C VAL A 376 8.70 17.16 -14.19
N ILE A 377 7.62 16.45 -14.45
CA ILE A 377 6.52 16.27 -13.49
C ILE A 377 6.54 14.82 -13.00
N VAL A 378 6.51 14.65 -11.68
CA VAL A 378 6.38 13.34 -11.02
C VAL A 378 5.01 13.26 -10.37
N VAL A 379 4.34 12.13 -10.50
CA VAL A 379 3.05 11.88 -9.87
C VAL A 379 3.03 10.49 -9.21
N ASP A 380 2.51 10.41 -7.98
CA ASP A 380 2.19 9.18 -7.25
C ASP A 380 0.75 9.29 -6.71
N PRO A 381 -0.26 9.27 -7.59
CA PRO A 381 -1.64 9.54 -7.21
C PRO A 381 -2.26 8.37 -6.43
N PRO A 382 -3.37 8.61 -5.71
CA PRO A 382 -4.14 7.54 -5.10
C PRO A 382 -4.72 6.57 -6.14
N ARG A 383 -5.26 5.43 -5.72
CA ARG A 383 -5.79 4.35 -6.58
C ARG A 383 -6.73 4.79 -7.70
N LYS A 384 -7.43 5.90 -7.53
CA LYS A 384 -8.31 6.46 -8.59
C LYS A 384 -7.58 7.04 -9.79
N GLY A 385 -6.25 7.20 -9.72
CA GLY A 385 -5.43 7.83 -10.74
C GLY A 385 -5.60 9.36 -10.77
N LEU A 386 -5.20 9.97 -11.88
CA LEU A 386 -5.31 11.40 -12.11
C LEU A 386 -6.73 11.79 -12.55
N SER A 387 -7.15 12.98 -12.18
CA SER A 387 -8.34 13.62 -12.74
C SER A 387 -8.01 14.33 -14.06
N ALA A 388 -9.03 14.58 -14.87
CA ALA A 388 -8.85 15.20 -16.20
C ALA A 388 -8.21 16.59 -16.12
N ASP A 389 -8.58 17.37 -15.12
CA ASP A 389 -8.06 18.71 -14.88
C ASP A 389 -6.55 18.72 -14.52
N VAL A 390 -6.10 17.69 -13.76
CA VAL A 390 -4.66 17.49 -13.50
C VAL A 390 -3.92 17.17 -14.79
N ILE A 391 -4.42 16.23 -15.59
CA ILE A 391 -3.79 15.85 -16.87
C ILE A 391 -3.70 17.07 -17.81
N GLU A 392 -4.79 17.84 -17.95
CA GLU A 392 -4.81 19.04 -18.79
C GLU A 392 -3.79 20.09 -18.31
N ALA A 393 -3.69 20.33 -17.01
CA ALA A 393 -2.73 21.27 -16.45
C ALA A 393 -1.28 20.81 -16.69
N MET A 394 -0.99 19.51 -16.47
CA MET A 394 0.32 18.93 -16.76
C MET A 394 0.70 19.10 -18.24
N VAL A 395 -0.21 18.81 -19.15
CA VAL A 395 0.03 18.96 -20.60
C VAL A 395 0.26 20.42 -20.99
N ARG A 396 -0.49 21.36 -20.39
CA ARG A 396 -0.27 22.81 -20.62
C ARG A 396 1.07 23.31 -20.11
N MET A 397 1.56 22.82 -18.99
CA MET A 397 2.92 23.12 -18.49
C MET A 397 4.02 22.55 -19.40
N ALA A 398 3.65 21.62 -20.27
CA ALA A 398 4.48 21.03 -21.32
C ALA A 398 5.85 20.49 -20.84
N PRO A 399 5.93 19.71 -19.74
CA PRO A 399 7.19 19.16 -19.28
C PRO A 399 7.83 18.26 -20.35
N GLN A 400 9.14 18.18 -20.35
CA GLN A 400 9.84 17.27 -21.25
C GLN A 400 9.57 15.80 -20.88
N ARG A 401 9.41 15.52 -19.58
CA ARG A 401 9.19 14.16 -19.03
C ARG A 401 8.11 14.17 -17.96
N ILE A 402 7.32 13.09 -17.97
CA ILE A 402 6.39 12.78 -16.89
C ILE A 402 6.80 11.42 -16.33
N VAL A 403 7.03 11.36 -15.02
CA VAL A 403 7.26 10.11 -14.29
C VAL A 403 6.00 9.77 -13.50
N TYR A 404 5.39 8.66 -13.83
CA TYR A 404 4.17 8.20 -13.17
C TYR A 404 4.48 6.98 -12.31
N VAL A 405 4.36 7.10 -10.99
CA VAL A 405 4.37 6.00 -10.03
C VAL A 405 2.93 5.61 -9.73
N SER A 406 2.61 4.33 -9.70
CA SER A 406 1.21 3.90 -9.51
C SER A 406 1.10 2.54 -8.83
N CYS A 407 0.17 2.46 -7.88
CA CYS A 407 -0.23 1.20 -7.23
C CYS A 407 -1.39 0.47 -7.93
N ASP A 408 -1.98 1.06 -8.99
CA ASP A 408 -3.10 0.46 -9.74
C ASP A 408 -2.83 0.48 -11.25
N PRO A 409 -2.55 -0.69 -11.86
CA PRO A 409 -2.24 -0.78 -13.30
C PRO A 409 -3.38 -0.32 -14.23
N ALA A 410 -4.64 -0.45 -13.80
CA ALA A 410 -5.78 -0.11 -14.68
C ALA A 410 -5.97 1.40 -14.79
N THR A 411 -5.91 2.12 -13.67
CA THR A 411 -5.98 3.59 -13.67
C THR A 411 -4.74 4.22 -14.30
N LEU A 412 -3.54 3.67 -14.03
CA LEU A 412 -2.31 4.05 -14.73
C LEU A 412 -2.47 3.95 -16.25
N ALA A 413 -2.95 2.80 -16.73
CA ALA A 413 -3.10 2.57 -18.18
C ALA A 413 -4.11 3.55 -18.83
N ARG A 414 -5.22 3.86 -18.13
CA ARG A 414 -6.18 4.88 -18.56
C ARG A 414 -5.51 6.25 -18.69
N ASP A 415 -4.73 6.64 -17.72
CA ASP A 415 -4.08 7.96 -17.68
C ASP A 415 -2.93 8.04 -18.70
N VAL A 416 -2.15 6.96 -18.86
CA VAL A 416 -1.16 6.85 -19.94
C VAL A 416 -1.81 7.03 -21.32
N ARG A 417 -2.96 6.39 -21.57
CA ARG A 417 -3.70 6.59 -22.83
C ARG A 417 -4.09 8.05 -23.04
N SER A 418 -4.57 8.72 -21.99
CA SER A 418 -4.94 10.14 -22.07
C SER A 418 -3.74 11.02 -22.39
N LEU A 419 -2.60 10.77 -21.72
CA LEU A 419 -1.36 11.53 -21.96
C LEU A 419 -0.79 11.27 -23.36
N THR A 420 -0.84 10.02 -23.85
CA THR A 420 -0.34 9.69 -25.19
C THR A 420 -1.20 10.31 -26.30
N GLN A 421 -2.48 10.49 -26.08
CA GLN A 421 -3.38 11.21 -26.98
C GLN A 421 -3.12 12.73 -27.00
N GLN A 422 -2.39 13.26 -26.01
CA GLN A 422 -2.08 14.67 -25.83
C GLN A 422 -0.59 15.01 -26.06
N GLY A 423 0.10 14.21 -26.86
CA GLY A 423 1.45 14.52 -27.33
C GLY A 423 2.59 13.98 -26.47
N TYR A 424 2.34 12.95 -25.68
CA TYR A 424 3.38 12.21 -24.97
C TYR A 424 3.52 10.79 -25.52
N ALA A 425 4.69 10.20 -25.41
CA ALA A 425 4.93 8.79 -25.71
C ALA A 425 5.41 8.06 -24.46
N LEU A 426 4.86 6.89 -24.19
CA LEU A 426 5.37 6.00 -23.15
C LEU A 426 6.68 5.38 -23.62
N THR A 427 7.80 5.77 -23.02
CA THR A 427 9.14 5.32 -23.42
C THR A 427 9.69 4.24 -22.51
N HIS A 428 9.18 4.12 -21.28
CA HIS A 428 9.62 3.09 -20.32
C HIS A 428 8.52 2.74 -19.33
N ALA A 429 8.44 1.46 -18.96
CA ALA A 429 7.58 0.96 -17.91
C ALA A 429 8.27 -0.20 -17.17
N GLU A 430 8.30 -0.11 -15.84
CA GLU A 430 8.81 -1.16 -14.96
C GLU A 430 7.90 -1.35 -13.74
N ALA A 431 7.81 -2.60 -13.28
CA ALA A 431 7.05 -2.94 -12.09
C ALA A 431 7.97 -3.22 -10.88
N VAL A 432 7.46 -3.00 -9.68
CA VAL A 432 8.14 -3.32 -8.41
C VAL A 432 7.17 -4.05 -7.50
N ASP A 433 7.58 -5.19 -6.96
CA ASP A 433 6.79 -5.91 -5.98
C ASP A 433 7.00 -5.33 -4.57
N LEU A 434 6.27 -4.28 -4.25
CA LEU A 434 6.28 -3.64 -2.92
C LEU A 434 5.55 -4.48 -1.87
N PHE A 435 4.62 -5.33 -2.28
CA PHE A 435 3.70 -6.07 -1.43
C PHE A 435 3.75 -7.60 -1.71
N PRO A 436 4.87 -8.29 -1.41
CA PRO A 436 4.93 -9.73 -1.53
C PRO A 436 3.76 -10.42 -0.82
N ARG A 437 3.24 -11.47 -1.43
CA ARG A 437 2.06 -12.25 -1.00
C ARG A 437 0.71 -11.57 -1.17
N CYS A 438 0.68 -10.29 -1.56
CA CYS A 438 -0.56 -9.57 -1.90
C CYS A 438 -0.67 -9.35 -3.42
N ALA A 439 -1.88 -9.13 -3.91
CA ALA A 439 -2.12 -8.91 -5.34
C ALA A 439 -1.64 -7.54 -5.87
N HIS A 440 -1.28 -6.62 -4.99
CA HIS A 440 -0.84 -5.27 -5.36
C HIS A 440 0.54 -5.27 -6.03
N VAL A 441 0.73 -4.35 -6.95
CA VAL A 441 2.00 -4.12 -7.65
C VAL A 441 2.17 -2.62 -7.89
N GLU A 442 3.38 -2.12 -7.66
CA GLU A 442 3.77 -0.76 -8.01
C GLU A 442 4.35 -0.74 -9.43
N THR A 443 4.12 0.36 -10.14
CA THR A 443 4.62 0.54 -11.51
C THR A 443 5.21 1.92 -11.66
N VAL A 444 6.36 2.03 -12.33
CA VAL A 444 6.96 3.30 -12.74
C VAL A 444 6.90 3.38 -14.25
N CYS A 445 6.30 4.44 -14.76
CA CYS A 445 6.27 4.78 -16.17
C CYS A 445 6.99 6.09 -16.43
N ARG A 446 7.73 6.16 -17.55
CA ARG A 446 8.27 7.40 -18.10
C ARG A 446 7.57 7.72 -19.41
N LEU A 447 7.00 8.91 -19.47
CA LEU A 447 6.46 9.48 -20.70
C LEU A 447 7.31 10.67 -21.12
N GLU A 448 7.56 10.78 -22.40
CA GLU A 448 8.31 11.89 -22.99
C GLU A 448 7.45 12.65 -23.98
N ARG A 449 7.61 13.97 -24.02
CA ARG A 449 6.89 14.81 -24.96
C ARG A 449 7.39 14.52 -26.38
N VAL A 450 6.45 14.18 -27.27
CA VAL A 450 6.72 14.03 -28.70
C VAL A 450 6.93 15.43 -29.29
N LYS A 451 8.03 15.61 -30.07
CA LYS A 451 8.36 16.89 -30.72
C LYS A 451 7.44 17.17 -31.89
#